data_b3982762dacf3a6911796d453aa846d5
#
_entry.id   b3982762dacf3a6911796d453aa846d5
#
_cell.length_a   1.000
_cell.length_b   1.000
_cell.length_c   1.000
_cell.angle_alpha   90.00
_cell.angle_beta   90.00
_cell.angle_gamma   90.00
#
_symmetry.space_group_name_H-M   'P 1'
#
loop_
_entity.id
_entity.type
_entity.pdbx_description
1 polymer ?
#
loop_
_entity_poly.entity_id
_entity_poly.type
_entity_poly.pdbx_seq_one_letter_code
_entity_poly.pdbx_strand_id
1 'polypeptide(L)'
;MKKLTFLGTLVATTLVAGLASASTLDEVKARGELVCGSNTGLAGFGAPDANGVYQGFDAAICKAVAAAVLGDASKVRFVPLTSQVRFTALASGEVDMLVRNSTWTFSRDNDLKLDFVEIGRAHV
;
A
#
# COMPACT_ATOMS: atom_id res chain seq x y z
N MET A 1 -1.17 -54.75 -48.71
CA MET A 1 -0.51 -53.46 -48.44
C MET A 1 -1.38 -52.72 -47.43
N LYS A 2 -1.01 -52.79 -46.14
CA LYS A 2 -1.76 -52.11 -45.05
C LYS A 2 -1.01 -50.81 -44.70
N LYS A 3 -1.63 -49.66 -44.95
CA LYS A 3 -1.11 -48.37 -44.57
C LYS A 3 -1.44 -48.11 -43.10
N LEU A 4 -0.42 -48.06 -42.25
CA LEU A 4 -0.51 -47.73 -40.83
C LEU A 4 -0.45 -46.22 -40.69
N THR A 5 -1.57 -45.60 -40.34
CA THR A 5 -1.66 -44.15 -40.06
C THR A 5 -1.33 -43.94 -38.60
N PHE A 6 -0.19 -43.30 -38.31
CA PHE A 6 0.24 -42.95 -36.98
C PHE A 6 -0.42 -41.61 -36.61
N LEU A 7 -1.39 -41.65 -35.70
CA LEU A 7 -2.04 -40.45 -35.18
C LEU A 7 -1.25 -39.96 -33.96
N GLY A 8 -0.41 -38.95 -34.15
CA GLY A 8 0.37 -38.33 -33.09
C GLY A 8 -0.51 -37.43 -32.23
N THR A 9 -0.77 -37.83 -30.99
CA THR A 9 -1.48 -37.05 -30.01
C THR A 9 -0.53 -35.98 -29.44
N LEU A 10 -0.75 -34.73 -29.83
CA LEU A 10 -0.03 -33.56 -29.29
C LEU A 10 -0.63 -33.21 -27.93
N VAL A 11 0.05 -33.56 -26.84
CA VAL A 11 -0.31 -33.17 -25.48
C VAL A 11 0.15 -31.72 -25.28
N ALA A 12 -0.78 -30.80 -25.36
CA ALA A 12 -0.55 -29.40 -25.01
C ALA A 12 -0.49 -29.27 -23.46
N THR A 13 0.69 -29.25 -22.89
CA THR A 13 0.92 -28.90 -21.48
C THR A 13 0.67 -27.41 -21.31
N THR A 14 -0.50 -27.03 -20.84
CA THR A 14 -0.77 -25.65 -20.38
C THR A 14 -0.01 -25.40 -19.11
N LEU A 15 1.08 -24.62 -19.19
CA LEU A 15 1.75 -24.04 -18.02
C LEU A 15 0.77 -23.05 -17.37
N VAL A 16 0.11 -23.44 -16.29
CA VAL A 16 -0.57 -22.52 -15.39
C VAL A 16 0.52 -21.81 -14.61
N ALA A 17 1.00 -20.69 -15.15
CA ALA A 17 1.80 -19.74 -14.37
C ALA A 17 0.90 -19.21 -13.26
N GLY A 18 1.08 -19.70 -12.04
CA GLY A 18 0.42 -19.15 -10.86
C GLY A 18 0.76 -17.66 -10.78
N LEU A 19 -0.26 -16.82 -10.82
CA LEU A 19 -0.12 -15.39 -10.53
C LEU A 19 0.29 -15.28 -9.06
N ALA A 20 1.60 -15.27 -8.79
CA ALA A 20 2.11 -14.84 -7.50
C ALA A 20 1.70 -13.37 -7.36
N SER A 21 0.73 -13.08 -6.48
CA SER A 21 0.40 -11.71 -6.13
C SER A 21 1.66 -11.08 -5.53
N ALA A 22 2.19 -10.05 -6.18
CA ALA A 22 3.30 -9.29 -5.63
C ALA A 22 2.86 -8.68 -4.29
N SER A 23 3.75 -8.67 -3.31
CA SER A 23 3.44 -7.98 -2.05
C SER A 23 3.43 -6.47 -2.29
N THR A 24 2.69 -5.71 -1.46
CA THR A 24 2.69 -4.24 -1.52
C THR A 24 4.12 -3.68 -1.49
N LEU A 25 5.03 -4.30 -0.73
CA LEU A 25 6.43 -3.91 -0.69
C LEU A 25 7.14 -4.07 -2.04
N ASP A 26 6.88 -5.16 -2.75
CA ASP A 26 7.48 -5.40 -4.07
C ASP A 26 6.94 -4.40 -5.09
N GLU A 27 5.65 -4.07 -5.02
CA GLU A 27 5.02 -3.06 -5.88
C GLU A 27 5.60 -1.66 -5.62
N VAL A 28 5.77 -1.26 -4.35
CA VAL A 28 6.41 0.01 -3.96
C VAL A 28 7.84 0.08 -4.49
N LYS A 29 8.63 -0.98 -4.34
CA LYS A 29 10.00 -1.04 -4.86
C LYS A 29 10.05 -0.98 -6.38
N ALA A 30 9.18 -1.70 -7.06
CA ALA A 30 9.11 -1.71 -8.52
C ALA A 30 8.69 -0.35 -9.09
N ARG A 31 7.77 0.33 -8.43
CA ARG A 31 7.29 1.67 -8.78
C ARG A 31 8.30 2.76 -8.42
N GLY A 32 9.11 2.55 -7.38
CA GLY A 32 10.08 3.52 -6.88
C GLY A 32 9.46 4.70 -6.13
N GLU A 33 8.22 4.58 -5.69
CA GLU A 33 7.47 5.60 -4.96
C GLU A 33 6.56 4.94 -3.93
N LEU A 34 6.50 5.50 -2.71
CA LEU A 34 5.56 5.12 -1.67
C LEU A 34 4.32 6.03 -1.75
N VAL A 35 3.13 5.45 -1.85
CA VAL A 35 1.87 6.19 -1.82
C VAL A 35 1.30 6.16 -0.40
N CYS A 36 1.35 7.30 0.28
CA CYS A 36 0.93 7.43 1.67
C CYS A 36 -0.39 8.20 1.79
N GLY A 37 -1.44 7.52 2.29
CA GLY A 37 -2.69 8.14 2.67
C GLY A 37 -2.51 8.99 3.95
N SER A 38 -2.82 10.26 3.89
CA SER A 38 -2.63 11.21 5.00
C SER A 38 -3.88 12.02 5.28
N ASN A 39 -3.84 12.88 6.29
CA ASN A 39 -4.94 13.76 6.64
C ASN A 39 -5.12 14.86 5.58
N THR A 40 -6.34 15.38 5.47
CA THR A 40 -6.66 16.49 4.55
C THR A 40 -6.14 17.85 5.04
N GLY A 41 -5.67 17.95 6.29
CA GLY A 41 -5.14 19.20 6.83
C GLY A 41 -5.22 19.29 8.36
N LEU A 42 -4.64 18.32 9.09
CA LEU A 42 -4.51 18.39 10.54
C LEU A 42 -3.14 18.97 10.91
N ALA A 43 -3.13 20.21 11.39
CA ALA A 43 -1.90 20.89 11.78
C ALA A 43 -1.10 20.10 12.85
N GLY A 44 0.21 20.03 12.68
CA GLY A 44 1.11 19.24 13.53
C GLY A 44 1.17 17.75 13.21
N PHE A 45 0.19 17.18 12.51
CA PHE A 45 0.14 15.77 12.11
C PHE A 45 0.37 15.59 10.62
N GLY A 46 -0.59 15.98 9.79
CA GLY A 46 -0.50 15.84 8.34
C GLY A 46 -1.25 16.98 7.66
N ALA A 47 -0.54 18.01 7.26
CA ALA A 47 -1.09 19.15 6.54
C ALA A 47 -0.09 19.66 5.51
N PRO A 48 -0.55 20.08 4.31
CA PRO A 48 0.31 20.76 3.36
C PRO A 48 0.64 22.18 3.87
N ASP A 49 1.88 22.60 3.64
CA ASP A 49 2.30 23.99 3.83
C ASP A 49 1.86 24.88 2.67
N ALA A 50 2.28 26.14 2.66
CA ALA A 50 1.94 27.11 1.62
C ALA A 50 2.44 26.71 0.21
N ASN A 51 3.41 25.81 0.12
CA ASN A 51 3.96 25.27 -1.12
C ASN A 51 3.35 23.90 -1.49
N GLY A 52 2.38 23.41 -0.72
CA GLY A 52 1.76 22.11 -0.92
C GLY A 52 2.57 20.92 -0.36
N VAL A 53 3.68 21.19 0.35
CA VAL A 53 4.53 20.14 0.92
C VAL A 53 3.96 19.66 2.25
N TYR A 54 3.68 18.38 2.36
CA TYR A 54 3.16 17.78 3.59
C TYR A 54 4.15 17.84 4.73
N GLN A 55 3.69 18.35 5.87
CA GLN A 55 4.42 18.55 7.10
C GLN A 55 3.70 17.93 8.29
N GLY A 56 4.44 17.68 9.37
CA GLY A 56 3.93 17.16 10.64
C GLY A 56 4.32 15.71 10.90
N PHE A 57 3.83 15.20 12.03
CA PHE A 57 4.20 13.87 12.54
C PHE A 57 3.87 12.74 11.54
N ASP A 58 2.63 12.69 11.03
CA ASP A 58 2.18 11.68 10.08
C ASP A 58 3.03 11.73 8.78
N ALA A 59 3.31 12.94 8.29
CA ALA A 59 4.15 13.15 7.12
C ALA A 59 5.60 12.68 7.35
N ALA A 60 6.14 12.90 8.55
CA ALA A 60 7.47 12.42 8.91
C ALA A 60 7.57 10.90 8.92
N ILE A 61 6.53 10.20 9.40
CA ILE A 61 6.46 8.73 9.37
C ILE A 61 6.43 8.22 7.93
N CYS A 62 5.59 8.78 7.05
CA CYS A 62 5.58 8.39 5.63
C CYS A 62 6.94 8.57 4.97
N LYS A 63 7.62 9.70 5.23
CA LYS A 63 8.97 9.97 4.73
C LYS A 63 10.01 9.00 5.29
N ALA A 64 9.90 8.62 6.56
CA ALA A 64 10.79 7.65 7.18
C ALA A 64 10.63 6.25 6.55
N VAL A 65 9.39 5.82 6.28
CA VAL A 65 9.14 4.56 5.58
C VAL A 65 9.67 4.60 4.15
N ALA A 66 9.46 5.67 3.40
CA ALA A 66 10.03 5.84 2.06
C ALA A 66 11.56 5.76 2.09
N ALA A 67 12.21 6.41 3.04
CA ALA A 67 13.66 6.32 3.22
C ALA A 67 14.12 4.89 3.52
N ALA A 68 13.40 4.16 4.38
CA ALA A 68 13.75 2.78 4.72
C ALA A 68 13.56 1.80 3.56
N VAL A 69 12.51 1.97 2.76
CA VAL A 69 12.15 1.04 1.67
C VAL A 69 12.86 1.38 0.36
N LEU A 70 13.00 2.67 0.05
CA LEU A 70 13.50 3.17 -1.24
C LEU A 70 14.84 3.90 -1.15
N GLY A 71 15.38 4.04 0.07
CA GLY A 71 16.64 4.76 0.31
C GLY A 71 16.53 6.29 0.22
N ASP A 72 15.32 6.84 0.06
CA ASP A 72 15.11 8.27 -0.17
C ASP A 72 13.77 8.73 0.42
N ALA A 73 13.80 9.65 1.39
CA ALA A 73 12.63 10.20 2.04
C ALA A 73 11.74 11.06 1.11
N SER A 74 12.26 11.51 -0.01
CA SER A 74 11.51 12.31 -0.98
C SER A 74 10.62 11.45 -1.89
N LYS A 75 10.87 10.14 -1.95
CA LYS A 75 10.11 9.19 -2.76
C LYS A 75 8.78 8.79 -2.13
N VAL A 76 8.02 9.77 -1.70
CA VAL A 76 6.69 9.60 -1.12
C VAL A 76 5.69 10.55 -1.76
N ARG A 77 4.56 10.00 -2.21
CA ARG A 77 3.42 10.77 -2.68
C ARG A 77 2.31 10.72 -1.63
N PHE A 78 1.84 11.89 -1.22
CA PHE A 78 0.76 12.02 -0.25
C PHE A 78 -0.60 12.06 -0.94
N VAL A 79 -1.55 11.28 -0.43
CA VAL A 79 -2.95 11.29 -0.86
C VAL A 79 -3.80 11.77 0.30
N PRO A 80 -4.45 12.95 0.20
CA PRO A 80 -5.33 13.44 1.24
C PRO A 80 -6.63 12.62 1.28
N LEU A 81 -6.88 11.95 2.39
CA LEU A 81 -8.06 11.10 2.58
C LEU A 81 -8.93 11.62 3.74
N THR A 82 -10.23 11.60 3.55
CA THR A 82 -11.18 11.89 4.63
C THR A 82 -11.33 10.70 5.57
N SER A 83 -12.03 10.91 6.69
CA SER A 83 -12.32 9.82 7.64
C SER A 83 -13.23 8.75 7.05
N GLN A 84 -14.03 9.08 6.06
CA GLN A 84 -14.99 8.19 5.43
C GLN A 84 -14.32 7.24 4.42
N VAL A 85 -13.38 7.74 3.63
CA VAL A 85 -12.82 6.97 2.50
C VAL A 85 -11.48 6.31 2.77
N ARG A 86 -10.80 6.66 3.86
CA ARG A 86 -9.41 6.25 4.13
C ARG A 86 -9.19 4.74 4.15
N PHE A 87 -10.11 3.98 4.74
CA PHE A 87 -9.97 2.52 4.82
C PHE A 87 -10.31 1.83 3.50
N THR A 88 -11.27 2.38 2.76
CA THR A 88 -11.58 1.89 1.41
C THR A 88 -10.42 2.13 0.45
N ALA A 89 -9.80 3.31 0.52
CA ALA A 89 -8.61 3.63 -0.28
C ALA A 89 -7.43 2.70 0.01
N LEU A 90 -7.22 2.32 1.30
CA LEU A 90 -6.21 1.35 1.67
C LEU A 90 -6.57 -0.05 1.17
N ALA A 91 -7.80 -0.50 1.39
CA ALA A 91 -8.25 -1.82 0.98
C ALA A 91 -8.27 -2.02 -0.55
N SER A 92 -8.48 -0.96 -1.32
CA SER A 92 -8.46 -1.00 -2.79
C SER A 92 -7.06 -0.88 -3.40
N GLY A 93 -6.03 -0.62 -2.58
CA GLY A 93 -4.67 -0.39 -3.08
C GLY A 93 -4.45 1.00 -3.70
N GLU A 94 -5.36 1.95 -3.50
CA GLU A 94 -5.15 3.34 -3.91
C GLU A 94 -3.98 3.98 -3.17
N VAL A 95 -3.76 3.56 -1.92
CA VAL A 95 -2.59 3.91 -1.12
C VAL A 95 -1.93 2.64 -0.58
N ASP A 96 -0.61 2.66 -0.44
CA ASP A 96 0.18 1.53 0.07
C ASP A 96 0.13 1.44 1.60
N MET A 97 0.02 2.60 2.24
CA MET A 97 -0.10 2.72 3.69
C MET A 97 -0.96 3.92 4.05
N LEU A 98 -1.51 3.88 5.26
CA LEU A 98 -2.33 4.95 5.81
C LEU A 98 -1.70 5.45 7.11
N VAL A 99 -1.23 6.70 7.13
CA VAL A 99 -0.68 7.35 8.33
C VAL A 99 -1.51 8.58 8.64
N ARG A 100 -2.35 8.43 9.65
CA ARG A 100 -3.19 9.52 10.16
C ARG A 100 -3.80 9.14 11.51
N ASN A 101 -4.49 10.07 12.16
CA ASN A 101 -5.20 9.90 13.43
C ASN A 101 -6.31 8.81 13.37
N SER A 102 -5.91 7.53 13.28
CA SER A 102 -6.81 6.39 13.23
C SER A 102 -6.69 5.57 14.50
N THR A 103 -7.80 5.34 15.17
CA THR A 103 -7.85 4.48 16.35
C THR A 103 -7.80 3.02 15.93
N TRP A 104 -6.94 2.23 16.53
CA TRP A 104 -6.96 0.78 16.41
C TRP A 104 -8.16 0.23 17.19
N THR A 105 -9.07 -0.44 16.52
CA THR A 105 -10.24 -1.07 17.13
C THR A 105 -10.35 -2.49 16.61
N PHE A 106 -10.99 -3.36 17.44
CA PHE A 106 -11.21 -4.76 17.08
C PHE A 106 -11.91 -4.91 15.71
N SER A 107 -12.95 -4.12 15.45
CA SER A 107 -13.67 -4.19 14.18
C SER A 107 -12.81 -3.77 12.98
N ARG A 108 -11.95 -2.77 13.12
CA ARG A 108 -11.04 -2.36 12.03
C ARG A 108 -9.98 -3.40 11.74
N ASP A 109 -9.48 -4.05 12.77
CA ASP A 109 -8.49 -5.11 12.66
C ASP A 109 -9.12 -6.38 12.04
N ASN A 110 -10.20 -6.87 12.60
CA ASN A 110 -10.78 -8.15 12.23
C ASN A 110 -11.77 -8.07 11.06
N ASP A 111 -12.67 -7.08 11.03
CA ASP A 111 -13.72 -7.00 10.02
C ASP A 111 -13.19 -6.39 8.71
N LEU A 112 -12.34 -5.37 8.81
CA LEU A 112 -11.71 -4.72 7.66
C LEU A 112 -10.39 -5.37 7.26
N LYS A 113 -9.87 -6.31 8.07
CA LYS A 113 -8.59 -7.02 7.83
C LYS A 113 -7.43 -6.05 7.59
N LEU A 114 -7.33 -5.04 8.46
CA LEU A 114 -6.28 -4.04 8.40
C LEU A 114 -5.19 -4.38 9.41
N ASP A 115 -3.96 -4.45 8.97
CA ASP A 115 -2.81 -4.58 9.86
C ASP A 115 -2.44 -3.21 10.44
N PHE A 116 -2.41 -3.12 11.75
CA PHE A 116 -2.03 -1.90 12.47
C PHE A 116 -0.64 -2.01 13.06
N VAL A 117 0.12 -0.92 12.95
CA VAL A 117 1.38 -0.75 13.66
C VAL A 117 1.21 0.38 14.67
N GLU A 118 1.48 0.10 15.94
CA GLU A 118 1.45 1.11 16.99
C GLU A 118 2.73 1.95 16.91
N ILE A 119 2.61 3.24 16.61
CA ILE A 119 3.73 4.18 16.54
C ILE A 119 3.99 4.80 17.92
N GLY A 120 2.98 4.87 18.77
CA GLY A 120 3.07 5.39 20.13
C GLY A 120 1.70 5.58 20.78
N ARG A 121 1.72 5.79 22.10
CA ARG A 121 0.53 6.13 22.89
C ARG A 121 0.67 7.56 23.40
N ALA A 122 -0.36 8.37 23.20
CA ALA A 122 -0.48 9.60 23.94
C ALA A 122 -0.81 9.25 25.41
N HIS A 123 0.05 9.65 26.34
CA HIS A 123 -0.30 9.65 27.75
C HIS A 123 -1.17 10.89 28.01
N VAL A 124 -2.43 10.65 28.32
CA VAL A 124 -3.36 11.67 28.84
C VAL A 124 -3.24 11.71 30.34
#